data_97990796ac62f2bc14d123fff521ee22
#
_entry.id   97990796ac62f2bc14d123fff521ee22
#
_cell.length_a   1.000
_cell.length_b   1.000
_cell.length_c   1.000
_cell.angle_alpha   90.00
_cell.angle_beta   90.00
_cell.angle_gamma   90.00
#
_symmetry.space_group_name_H-M   'P 1'
#
loop_
_entity.id
_entity.type
_entity.pdbx_description
1 polymer ?
#
loop_
_entity_poly.entity_id
_entity_poly.type
_entity_poly.pdbx_seq_one_letter_code
_entity_poly.pdbx_strand_id
1 'polypeptide(L)' 'MKVKEIRALSAAEMEEKVVGLKEELFNLRFQLATGQLDNPMRIREVKKTIARIKTVQREAELKA' A
#
# COMPACT_ATOMS: atom_id res chain seq x y z
N MET A 1 7.69 -2.16 -0.50
CA MET A 1 8.34 -1.51 -1.67
C MET A 1 9.26 -0.39 -1.20
N LYS A 2 10.37 -0.25 -1.87
CA LYS A 2 11.28 0.88 -1.62
C LYS A 2 10.76 2.12 -2.34
N VAL A 3 11.00 3.30 -1.77
CA VAL A 3 10.56 4.57 -2.36
C VAL A 3 11.06 4.73 -3.80
N LYS A 4 12.29 4.30 -4.06
CA LYS A 4 12.88 4.37 -5.39
C LYS A 4 12.06 3.59 -6.43
N GLU A 5 11.56 2.42 -6.05
CA GLU A 5 10.70 1.60 -6.93
C GLU A 5 9.37 2.28 -7.18
N ILE A 6 8.80 2.90 -6.14
CA ILE A 6 7.53 3.62 -6.25
C ILE A 6 7.65 4.81 -7.19
N ARG A 7 8.75 5.55 -7.11
CA ARG A 7 8.98 6.70 -7.97
C ARG A 7 9.15 6.34 -9.45
N ALA A 8 9.49 5.09 -9.73
CA ALA A 8 9.60 4.59 -11.09
C ALA A 8 8.25 4.26 -11.72
N LEU A 9 7.18 4.23 -10.94
CA LEU A 9 5.84 3.92 -11.41
C LEU A 9 5.15 5.15 -11.99
N SER A 10 4.29 4.93 -13.00
CA SER A 10 3.42 6.00 -13.50
C SER A 10 2.31 6.28 -12.49
N ALA A 11 1.60 7.41 -12.67
CA ALA A 11 0.48 7.76 -11.79
C ALA A 11 -0.60 6.67 -11.79
N ALA A 12 -0.92 6.12 -12.96
CA ALA A 12 -1.90 5.04 -13.08
C ALA A 12 -1.44 3.77 -12.36
N GLU A 13 -0.16 3.42 -12.50
CA GLU A 13 0.41 2.26 -11.83
C GLU A 13 0.40 2.41 -10.31
N MET A 14 0.70 3.61 -9.81
CA MET A 14 0.63 3.90 -8.37
C MET A 14 -0.77 3.70 -7.84
N GLU A 15 -1.78 4.19 -8.56
CA GLU A 15 -3.17 4.06 -8.15
C GLU A 15 -3.61 2.60 -8.13
N GLU A 16 -3.24 1.82 -9.14
CA GLU A 16 -3.53 0.38 -9.16
C GLU A 16 -2.90 -0.34 -7.98
N LYS A 17 -1.66 0.02 -7.63
CA LYS A 17 -0.98 -0.57 -6.47
C LYS A 17 -1.71 -0.23 -5.18
N VAL A 18 -2.15 1.01 -5.01
CA VAL A 18 -2.90 1.44 -3.82
C VAL A 18 -4.20 0.66 -3.69
N VAL A 19 -4.96 0.53 -4.78
CA VAL A 19 -6.22 -0.23 -4.77
C VAL A 19 -5.97 -1.68 -4.37
N GLY A 20 -4.99 -2.34 -5.00
CA GLY A 20 -4.65 -3.73 -4.68
C GLY A 20 -4.21 -3.92 -3.24
N LEU A 21 -3.41 -2.99 -2.73
CA LEU A 21 -2.94 -3.05 -1.34
C LEU A 21 -4.07 -2.80 -0.34
N LYS A 22 -5.03 -1.94 -0.67
CA LYS A 22 -6.20 -1.72 0.18
C LYS A 22 -7.07 -2.97 0.26
N GLU A 23 -7.24 -3.67 -0.85
CA GLU A 23 -7.97 -4.94 -0.88
C GLU A 23 -7.24 -5.99 -0.03
N GLU A 24 -5.93 -6.09 -0.17
CA GLU A 24 -5.11 -7.00 0.64
C GLU A 24 -5.25 -6.66 2.13
N LEU A 25 -5.19 -5.38 2.47
CA LEU A 25 -5.34 -4.93 3.85
C LEU A 25 -6.71 -5.32 4.43
N PHE A 26 -7.77 -5.14 3.65
CA PHE A 26 -9.11 -5.51 4.05
C PHE A 26 -9.19 -7.03 4.34
N ASN A 27 -8.65 -7.84 3.45
CA ASN A 27 -8.64 -9.29 3.62
C ASN A 27 -7.82 -9.72 4.83
N LEU A 28 -6.67 -9.08 5.06
CA LEU A 28 -5.83 -9.38 6.22
C LEU A 28 -6.53 -9.02 7.53
N ARG A 29 -7.23 -7.90 7.56
CA ARG A 29 -8.01 -7.51 8.74
C ARG A 29 -9.15 -8.47 9.02
N PHE A 30 -9.80 -8.95 7.97
CA PHE A 30 -10.84 -9.97 8.08
C PHE A 30 -10.27 -11.26 8.66
N GLN A 31 -9.14 -11.72 8.14
CA GLN A 31 -8.47 -12.91 8.65
C GLN A 31 -8.07 -12.75 10.11
N LEU A 32 -7.60 -11.57 10.50
CA LEU A 32 -7.25 -11.30 11.89
C LEU A 32 -8.50 -11.39 12.79
N ALA A 33 -9.60 -10.81 12.35
CA ALA A 33 -10.85 -10.81 13.11
C ALA A 33 -11.40 -12.23 13.32
N THR A 34 -11.19 -13.12 12.34
CA THR A 34 -11.65 -14.52 12.42
C THR A 34 -10.61 -15.46 13.05
N GLY A 35 -9.46 -14.93 13.45
CA GLY A 35 -8.40 -15.74 14.04
C GLY A 35 -7.61 -16.60 13.06
N GLN A 36 -7.72 -16.32 11.77
CA GLN A 36 -7.06 -17.11 10.72
C GLN A 36 -5.75 -16.52 10.22
N LEU A 37 -5.36 -15.34 10.73
CA LEU A 37 -4.14 -14.68 10.29
C LEU A 37 -2.92 -15.18 11.07
N ASP A 38 -1.97 -15.80 10.37
CA ASP A 38 -0.76 -16.35 10.97
C ASP A 38 0.29 -15.27 11.27
N ASN A 39 0.34 -14.22 10.46
CA ASN A 39 1.36 -13.19 10.58
C ASN A 39 0.77 -11.78 10.56
N PRO A 40 0.45 -11.22 11.74
CA PRO A 40 -0.12 -9.86 11.83
C PRO A 40 0.84 -8.76 11.35
N MET A 41 2.13 -9.04 11.27
CA MET A 41 3.11 -8.07 10.75
C MET A 41 2.84 -7.69 9.30
N ARG A 42 2.19 -8.57 8.52
CA ARG A 42 1.83 -8.29 7.14
C ARG A 42 0.89 -7.08 7.03
N ILE A 43 -0.03 -6.93 7.99
CA ILE A 43 -0.92 -5.77 8.04
C ILE A 43 -0.11 -4.48 8.13
N ARG A 44 0.91 -4.47 9.00
CA ARG A 44 1.77 -3.30 9.19
C ARG A 44 2.57 -2.98 7.93
N GLU A 45 3.12 -4.01 7.28
CA GLU A 45 3.87 -3.85 6.04
C GLU A 45 3.02 -3.25 4.92
N VAL A 46 1.80 -3.75 4.77
CA VAL A 46 0.87 -3.25 3.75
C VAL A 46 0.51 -1.80 4.01
N LYS A 47 0.21 -1.45 5.27
CA LYS A 47 -0.07 -0.07 5.65
C LYS A 47 1.08 0.87 5.33
N LYS A 48 2.32 0.45 5.62
CA LYS A 48 3.52 1.24 5.34
C LYS A 48 3.69 1.46 3.84
N THR A 49 3.47 0.43 3.04
CA THR A 49 3.60 0.52 1.59
C THR A 49 2.56 1.49 1.02
N ILE A 50 1.32 1.39 1.48
CA ILE A 50 0.26 2.33 1.06
C ILE A 50 0.67 3.77 1.39
N ALA A 51 1.15 4.00 2.60
CA ALA A 51 1.57 5.33 3.05
C ALA A 51 2.70 5.89 2.18
N ARG A 52 3.67 5.05 1.83
CA ARG A 52 4.79 5.45 0.96
C ARG A 52 4.31 5.84 -0.42
N ILE A 53 3.42 5.03 -1.01
CA ILE A 53 2.88 5.33 -2.34
C ILE A 53 2.09 6.64 -2.32
N LYS A 54 1.26 6.84 -1.31
CA LYS A 54 0.48 8.07 -1.17
C LYS A 54 1.38 9.30 -1.01
N THR A 55 2.49 9.17 -0.29
CA THR A 55 3.47 10.24 -0.14
C THR A 55 4.06 10.62 -1.49
N VAL A 56 4.45 9.63 -2.30
CA VAL A 56 5.02 9.88 -3.63
C VAL A 56 3.98 10.53 -4.54
N GLN A 57 2.73 10.06 -4.50
CA GLN A 57 1.64 10.66 -5.28
C GLN A 57 1.45 12.12 -4.91
N ARG A 58 1.48 12.44 -3.62
CA ARG A 58 1.35 13.82 -3.14
C ARG A 58 2.52 14.69 -3.59
N GLU A 59 3.74 14.17 -3.53
CA GLU A 59 4.91 14.89 -4.03
C GLU A 59 4.76 15.23 -5.51
N ALA A 60 4.26 14.28 -6.31
CA ALA A 60 4.04 14.48 -7.73
C ALA A 60 3.00 15.58 -7.99
N GLU A 61 1.91 15.61 -7.21
CA GLU A 61 0.90 16.65 -7.30
C GLU A 61 1.46 18.03 -6.98
N LEU A 62 2.33 18.11 -5.96
CA LEU A 62 2.93 19.39 -5.55
C LEU A 62 3.92 19.92 -6.57
N LYS A 63 4.50 19.04 -7.38
CA LYS A 63 5.45 19.42 -8.44
C LYS A 63 4.76 19.75 -9.77
N ALA A 64 3.54 19.37 -9.93
CA ALA A 64 2.77 19.63 -11.15
C ALA A 64 2.14 21.06 -11.17
#